data_8563c34cb621196824fd2b83f144b555
#
_entry.id   8563c34cb621196824fd2b83f144b555
#
_cell.length_a   1.000
_cell.length_b   1.000
_cell.length_c   1.000
_cell.angle_alpha   90.00
_cell.angle_beta   90.00
_cell.angle_gamma   90.00
#
_symmetry.space_group_name_H-M   'P 1'
#
loop_
_entity.id
_entity.type
_entity.pdbx_description
1 polymer ?
#
loop_
_entity_poly.entity_id
_entity_poly.type
_entity_poly.pdbx_seq_one_letter_code
_entity_poly.pdbx_strand_id
1 'polypeptide(L)'
;MQRIEDDSLMVHYELQNTSTTVMNAKVEAESSLCYIKALNYVSKVIGVSNNLQTGTLKQGSVIKIFCFDVDGGEETKWFRYILILIFRRLFFEKKIVRMEDLTKELSNEEHERIKTTIQKLNINDKLLARLNSHLYFRKARTEYFKQLATCKEIKSVSIKHNNFDNPENPDFQIESTSFVNYIETFVPETKIEDHAKLYIVSPVIVKGKSIKWKGNYKGQDINFEIMAGQFRTEAQNAEIEFRTGSYIDCKLQFEETFDEDENPLHKEYKVLIVYGYGYDDNYTETLEGKKKRIDKSLPTLFDNLEDW
;
A
#
# COMPACT_ATOMS: atom_id res chain seq x y z
N MET A 1 34.17 -2.06 -17.97
CA MET A 1 33.21 -1.00 -17.66
C MET A 1 32.00 -1.29 -18.53
N GLN A 2 30.97 -1.89 -17.92
CA GLN A 2 29.76 -2.29 -18.62
C GLN A 2 28.99 -1.03 -19.02
N ARG A 3 28.62 -0.90 -20.25
CA ARG A 3 27.84 0.25 -20.76
C ARG A 3 26.45 0.20 -20.12
N ILE A 4 26.20 1.16 -19.22
CA ILE A 4 24.88 1.42 -18.62
C ILE A 4 24.10 2.23 -19.68
N GLU A 5 23.84 1.65 -20.86
CA GLU A 5 23.55 2.55 -21.96
C GLU A 5 22.08 2.69 -22.33
N ASP A 6 21.17 1.75 -22.02
CA ASP A 6 19.90 1.89 -22.71
C ASP A 6 18.61 1.67 -21.90
N ASP A 7 18.67 1.21 -20.66
CA ASP A 7 17.47 0.90 -19.88
C ASP A 7 17.65 1.28 -18.40
N SER A 8 17.91 2.54 -18.13
CA SER A 8 18.14 3.02 -16.77
C SER A 8 17.36 4.29 -16.49
N LEU A 9 16.97 4.44 -15.25
CA LEU A 9 16.28 5.62 -14.75
C LEU A 9 17.14 6.27 -13.67
N MET A 10 17.55 7.50 -13.93
CA MET A 10 18.31 8.30 -13.00
C MET A 10 17.35 9.11 -12.12
N VAL A 11 17.50 9.01 -10.81
CA VAL A 11 16.87 9.90 -9.84
C VAL A 11 17.97 10.77 -9.21
N HIS A 12 17.85 12.06 -9.39
CA HIS A 12 18.80 13.04 -8.88
C HIS A 12 18.15 13.89 -7.80
N TYR A 13 18.75 13.89 -6.61
CA TYR A 13 18.39 14.74 -5.48
C TYR A 13 19.31 15.96 -5.46
N GLU A 14 18.79 17.12 -5.84
CA GLU A 14 19.49 18.39 -5.71
C GLU A 14 19.43 18.87 -4.27
N LEU A 15 20.57 19.22 -3.69
CA LEU A 15 20.67 19.67 -2.31
C LEU A 15 20.68 21.21 -2.23
N GLN A 16 20.12 21.75 -1.14
CA GLN A 16 20.12 23.21 -0.84
C GLN A 16 21.53 23.77 -0.78
N ASN A 17 22.46 23.01 -0.20
CA ASN A 17 23.87 23.37 -0.11
C ASN A 17 24.68 22.55 -1.10
N THR A 18 25.13 23.17 -2.18
CA THR A 18 25.93 22.56 -3.23
C THR A 18 27.31 22.11 -2.80
N SER A 19 27.79 22.56 -1.63
CA SER A 19 29.07 22.10 -1.05
C SER A 19 28.97 20.79 -0.30
N THR A 20 27.78 20.29 -0.03
CA THR A 20 27.55 19.00 0.62
C THR A 20 26.98 17.99 -0.39
N THR A 21 27.50 16.78 -0.35
CA THR A 21 27.05 15.65 -1.18
C THR A 21 26.38 14.56 -0.34
N VAL A 22 25.94 14.93 0.88
CA VAL A 22 25.46 13.97 1.87
C VAL A 22 23.97 14.18 2.10
N MET A 23 23.20 13.16 1.86
CA MET A 23 21.78 13.05 2.21
C MET A 23 21.65 12.17 3.46
N ASN A 24 20.59 12.39 4.26
CA ASN A 24 20.31 11.52 5.39
C ASN A 24 20.10 10.07 4.91
N ALA A 25 20.93 9.15 5.41
CA ALA A 25 20.97 7.76 4.96
C ALA A 25 19.61 7.03 5.16
N LYS A 26 18.86 7.36 6.22
CA LYS A 26 17.55 6.80 6.48
C LYS A 26 16.54 7.26 5.43
N VAL A 27 16.49 8.56 5.16
CA VAL A 27 15.61 9.14 4.12
C VAL A 27 15.92 8.55 2.76
N GLU A 28 17.20 8.41 2.44
CA GLU A 28 17.68 7.82 1.20
C GLU A 28 17.23 6.36 1.06
N ALA A 29 17.42 5.54 2.09
CA ALA A 29 17.05 4.13 2.07
C ALA A 29 15.52 3.94 2.00
N GLU A 30 14.76 4.67 2.82
CA GLU A 30 13.30 4.55 2.88
C GLU A 30 12.64 5.05 1.59
N SER A 31 13.09 6.19 1.04
CA SER A 31 12.58 6.69 -0.24
C SER A 31 12.88 5.72 -1.39
N SER A 32 14.07 5.15 -1.42
CA SER A 32 14.44 4.15 -2.43
C SER A 32 13.59 2.90 -2.33
N LEU A 33 13.32 2.41 -1.13
CA LEU A 33 12.44 1.26 -0.93
C LEU A 33 11.01 1.53 -1.44
N CYS A 34 10.48 2.72 -1.18
CA CYS A 34 9.16 3.12 -1.67
C CYS A 34 9.13 3.20 -3.22
N TYR A 35 10.17 3.74 -3.80
CA TYR A 35 10.36 3.79 -5.24
C TYR A 35 10.37 2.39 -5.87
N ILE A 36 11.20 1.49 -5.31
CA ILE A 36 11.33 0.10 -5.78
C ILE A 36 9.99 -0.64 -5.67
N LYS A 37 9.26 -0.49 -4.57
CA LYS A 37 7.93 -1.08 -4.39
C LYS A 37 6.95 -0.63 -5.47
N ALA A 38 6.90 0.68 -5.74
CA ALA A 38 6.01 1.23 -6.76
C ALA A 38 6.38 0.73 -8.17
N LEU A 39 7.67 0.69 -8.49
CA LEU A 39 8.14 0.23 -9.79
C LEU A 39 7.89 -1.27 -10.00
N ASN A 40 8.17 -2.10 -8.99
CA ASN A 40 7.88 -3.54 -9.04
C ASN A 40 6.38 -3.81 -9.22
N TYR A 41 5.53 -3.03 -8.57
CA TYR A 41 4.09 -3.15 -8.76
C TYR A 41 3.69 -2.86 -10.22
N VAL A 42 4.14 -1.73 -10.79
CA VAL A 42 3.84 -1.40 -12.19
C VAL A 42 4.37 -2.48 -13.13
N SER A 43 5.60 -2.93 -12.93
CA SER A 43 6.25 -3.99 -13.70
C SER A 43 5.43 -5.28 -13.69
N LYS A 44 5.00 -5.72 -12.50
CA LYS A 44 4.16 -6.91 -12.33
C LYS A 44 2.83 -6.79 -13.06
N VAL A 45 2.16 -5.64 -12.94
CA VAL A 45 0.83 -5.42 -13.55
C VAL A 45 0.91 -5.40 -15.07
N ILE A 46 1.97 -4.84 -15.66
CA ILE A 46 2.16 -4.83 -17.12
C ILE A 46 2.84 -6.09 -17.67
N GLY A 47 3.25 -7.02 -16.79
CA GLY A 47 3.87 -8.29 -17.20
C GLY A 47 5.31 -8.16 -17.69
N VAL A 48 6.03 -7.13 -17.26
CA VAL A 48 7.46 -6.93 -17.62
C VAL A 48 8.32 -7.37 -16.45
N SER A 49 9.20 -8.34 -16.67
CA SER A 49 10.20 -8.73 -15.69
C SER A 49 11.20 -7.60 -15.46
N ASN A 50 11.52 -7.30 -14.22
CA ASN A 50 12.60 -6.39 -13.87
C ASN A 50 13.51 -7.03 -12.81
N ASN A 51 14.80 -6.80 -12.96
CA ASN A 51 15.78 -7.02 -11.92
C ASN A 51 16.52 -5.70 -11.70
N LEU A 52 16.10 -4.96 -10.67
CA LEU A 52 16.63 -3.63 -10.42
C LEU A 52 17.98 -3.70 -9.76
N GLN A 53 18.95 -3.09 -10.38
CA GLN A 53 20.29 -2.86 -9.83
C GLN A 53 20.49 -1.37 -9.60
N THR A 54 21.23 -1.03 -8.55
CA THR A 54 21.65 0.36 -8.31
C THR A 54 23.04 0.58 -8.85
N GLY A 55 23.19 1.59 -9.70
CA GLY A 55 24.50 2.03 -10.20
C GLY A 55 25.24 2.90 -9.18
N THR A 56 26.49 3.22 -9.49
CA THR A 56 27.39 4.05 -8.65
C THR A 56 26.92 5.50 -8.59
N LEU A 57 27.01 6.10 -7.40
CA LEU A 57 26.79 7.51 -7.17
C LEU A 57 27.87 8.36 -7.88
N LYS A 58 27.47 9.42 -8.56
CA LYS A 58 28.40 10.42 -9.10
C LYS A 58 28.74 11.45 -8.01
N GLN A 59 30.00 11.91 -7.99
CA GLN A 59 30.48 12.93 -7.05
C GLN A 59 29.82 14.29 -7.35
N GLY A 60 29.31 14.97 -6.32
CA GLY A 60 28.74 16.33 -6.44
C GLY A 60 27.24 16.46 -6.25
N SER A 61 26.50 15.34 -6.26
CA SER A 61 25.05 15.29 -5.98
C SER A 61 24.65 13.87 -5.62
N VAL A 62 23.53 13.71 -4.93
CA VAL A 62 23.00 12.38 -4.63
C VAL A 62 22.23 11.89 -5.85
N ILE A 63 22.90 11.10 -6.68
CA ILE A 63 22.31 10.51 -7.89
C ILE A 63 22.16 9.01 -7.68
N LYS A 64 20.95 8.51 -7.85
CA LYS A 64 20.68 7.08 -7.94
C LYS A 64 20.36 6.68 -9.36
N ILE A 65 20.98 5.61 -9.78
CA ILE A 65 20.75 5.00 -11.08
C ILE A 65 20.10 3.65 -10.83
N PHE A 66 18.88 3.48 -11.31
CA PHE A 66 18.20 2.20 -11.32
C PHE A 66 18.40 1.58 -12.70
N CYS A 67 19.19 0.52 -12.74
CA CYS A 67 19.44 -0.24 -13.97
C CYS A 67 18.51 -1.45 -13.99
N PHE A 68 18.00 -1.74 -15.17
CA PHE A 68 17.24 -2.96 -15.40
C PHE A 68 18.20 -4.00 -15.93
N ASP A 69 18.37 -5.11 -15.22
CA ASP A 69 19.21 -6.22 -15.70
C ASP A 69 18.59 -6.87 -16.93
N VAL A 70 19.42 -7.06 -17.96
CA VAL A 70 18.97 -7.29 -19.30
C VAL A 70 19.54 -8.57 -19.85
N ASP A 71 18.90 -9.69 -19.56
CA ASP A 71 19.01 -10.87 -20.42
C ASP A 71 17.80 -10.88 -21.38
N GLY A 72 17.94 -10.24 -22.53
CA GLY A 72 16.87 -10.25 -23.52
C GLY A 72 17.19 -9.40 -24.73
N GLY A 73 16.76 -9.88 -25.90
CA GLY A 73 16.99 -9.21 -27.18
C GLY A 73 16.28 -7.85 -27.30
N GLU A 74 16.30 -7.29 -28.50
CA GLU A 74 15.77 -5.97 -28.83
C GLU A 74 14.29 -5.76 -28.39
N GLU A 75 13.52 -6.81 -28.32
CA GLU A 75 12.12 -6.78 -27.87
C GLU A 75 12.00 -6.40 -26.39
N THR A 76 12.88 -6.91 -25.56
CA THR A 76 12.88 -6.65 -24.12
C THR A 76 13.22 -5.18 -23.81
N LYS A 77 13.98 -4.52 -24.68
CA LYS A 77 14.28 -3.10 -24.62
C LYS A 77 12.99 -2.25 -24.70
N TRP A 78 12.09 -2.60 -25.61
CA TRP A 78 10.82 -1.86 -25.76
C TRP A 78 9.85 -2.10 -24.61
N PHE A 79 9.86 -3.29 -24.01
CA PHE A 79 9.08 -3.57 -22.80
C PHE A 79 9.50 -2.68 -21.66
N ARG A 80 10.80 -2.50 -21.44
CA ARG A 80 11.34 -1.64 -20.39
C ARG A 80 11.10 -0.17 -20.67
N TYR A 81 11.27 0.24 -21.90
CA TYR A 81 10.97 1.62 -22.30
C TYR A 81 9.53 1.99 -21.92
N ILE A 82 8.56 1.14 -22.25
CA ILE A 82 7.14 1.36 -21.87
C ILE A 82 6.96 1.34 -20.36
N LEU A 83 7.60 0.41 -19.64
CA LEU A 83 7.57 0.37 -18.19
C LEU A 83 8.04 1.69 -17.59
N ILE A 84 9.19 2.18 -18.03
CA ILE A 84 9.77 3.42 -17.53
C ILE A 84 8.87 4.61 -17.85
N LEU A 85 8.34 4.68 -19.06
CA LEU A 85 7.46 5.76 -19.50
C LEU A 85 6.18 5.81 -18.63
N ILE A 86 5.51 4.68 -18.44
CA ILE A 86 4.31 4.57 -17.59
C ILE A 86 4.65 4.95 -16.15
N PHE A 87 5.72 4.34 -15.61
CA PHE A 87 6.13 4.58 -14.23
C PHE A 87 6.46 6.05 -13.97
N ARG A 88 7.27 6.67 -14.83
CA ARG A 88 7.65 8.09 -14.72
C ARG A 88 6.40 8.98 -14.65
N ARG A 89 5.47 8.80 -15.59
CA ARG A 89 4.24 9.61 -15.65
C ARG A 89 3.36 9.43 -14.42
N LEU A 90 3.18 8.20 -13.98
CA LEU A 90 2.36 7.91 -12.79
C LEU A 90 3.00 8.39 -11.49
N PHE A 91 4.30 8.14 -11.33
CA PHE A 91 4.97 8.34 -10.05
C PHE A 91 5.39 9.79 -9.83
N PHE A 92 6.01 10.39 -10.84
CA PHE A 92 6.58 11.73 -10.71
C PHE A 92 5.70 12.84 -11.29
N GLU A 93 5.14 12.64 -12.46
CA GLU A 93 4.29 13.67 -13.06
C GLU A 93 2.87 13.69 -12.48
N LYS A 94 2.47 12.65 -11.75
CA LYS A 94 1.12 12.46 -11.18
C LYS A 94 0.01 12.64 -12.23
N LYS A 95 0.31 12.25 -13.46
CA LYS A 95 -0.64 12.32 -14.57
C LYS A 95 -1.36 10.99 -14.75
N ILE A 96 -2.63 11.07 -15.11
CA ILE A 96 -3.36 9.91 -15.59
C ILE A 96 -2.75 9.51 -16.93
N VAL A 97 -2.26 8.28 -17.00
CA VAL A 97 -1.69 7.73 -18.24
C VAL A 97 -2.82 7.15 -19.09
N ARG A 98 -2.87 7.54 -20.34
CA ARG A 98 -3.78 7.00 -21.37
C ARG A 98 -2.98 6.41 -22.52
N MET A 99 -3.60 5.53 -23.29
CA MET A 99 -2.96 4.91 -24.45
C MET A 99 -2.37 5.94 -25.42
N GLU A 100 -3.11 7.01 -25.70
CA GLU A 100 -2.64 8.11 -26.56
C GLU A 100 -1.37 8.82 -26.05
N ASP A 101 -1.14 8.81 -24.72
CA ASP A 101 0.03 9.46 -24.12
C ASP A 101 1.30 8.64 -24.32
N LEU A 102 1.17 7.31 -24.50
CA LEU A 102 2.32 6.41 -24.73
C LEU A 102 2.93 6.57 -26.11
N THR A 103 2.25 7.23 -27.02
CA THR A 103 2.65 7.33 -28.43
C THR A 103 2.99 8.75 -28.89
N LYS A 104 2.64 9.78 -28.09
CA LYS A 104 2.76 11.19 -28.51
C LYS A 104 4.18 11.73 -28.73
N GLU A 105 5.18 11.14 -28.07
CA GLU A 105 6.55 11.72 -28.00
C GLU A 105 7.55 10.99 -28.90
N LEU A 106 7.11 10.21 -29.88
CA LEU A 106 7.94 9.26 -30.61
C LEU A 106 8.08 9.59 -32.09
N SER A 107 9.24 9.20 -32.65
CA SER A 107 9.43 9.16 -34.09
C SER A 107 8.50 8.14 -34.76
N ASN A 108 8.27 8.26 -36.07
CA ASN A 108 7.36 7.36 -36.78
C ASN A 108 7.81 5.87 -36.72
N GLU A 109 9.11 5.61 -36.72
CA GLU A 109 9.64 4.24 -36.60
C GLU A 109 9.44 3.65 -35.21
N GLU A 110 9.68 4.45 -34.17
CA GLU A 110 9.46 4.06 -32.79
C GLU A 110 7.98 3.85 -32.48
N HIS A 111 7.12 4.63 -33.13
CA HIS A 111 5.67 4.54 -32.97
C HIS A 111 5.13 3.14 -33.30
N GLU A 112 5.53 2.55 -34.44
CA GLU A 112 5.07 1.21 -34.81
C GLU A 112 5.63 0.11 -33.90
N ARG A 113 6.88 0.26 -33.43
CA ARG A 113 7.49 -0.69 -32.48
C ARG A 113 6.78 -0.65 -31.12
N ILE A 114 6.49 0.54 -30.62
CA ILE A 114 5.76 0.69 -29.36
C ILE A 114 4.33 0.19 -29.47
N LYS A 115 3.64 0.47 -30.55
CA LYS A 115 2.28 -0.05 -30.80
C LYS A 115 2.25 -1.58 -30.78
N THR A 116 3.21 -2.22 -31.43
CA THR A 116 3.36 -3.67 -31.41
C THR A 116 3.63 -4.18 -29.99
N THR A 117 4.49 -3.49 -29.25
CA THR A 117 4.83 -3.85 -27.87
C THR A 117 3.65 -3.69 -26.92
N ILE A 118 2.88 -2.61 -27.03
CA ILE A 118 1.66 -2.37 -26.29
C ILE A 118 0.63 -3.49 -26.52
N GLN A 119 0.49 -3.94 -27.78
CA GLN A 119 -0.39 -5.07 -28.13
C GLN A 119 0.08 -6.38 -27.49
N LYS A 120 1.38 -6.68 -27.54
CA LYS A 120 1.96 -7.88 -26.91
C LYS A 120 1.80 -7.91 -25.41
N LEU A 121 1.93 -6.77 -24.75
CA LEU A 121 1.76 -6.63 -23.29
C LEU A 121 0.29 -6.49 -22.88
N ASN A 122 -0.67 -6.51 -23.82
CA ASN A 122 -2.09 -6.28 -23.56
C ASN A 122 -2.38 -4.99 -22.79
N ILE A 123 -1.55 -3.96 -22.97
CA ILE A 123 -1.75 -2.66 -22.33
C ILE A 123 -2.96 -1.98 -22.97
N ASN A 124 -3.88 -1.56 -22.14
CA ASN A 124 -5.12 -0.88 -22.55
C ASN A 124 -5.53 0.15 -21.48
N ASP A 125 -6.49 1.00 -21.82
CA ASP A 125 -6.94 2.05 -20.90
C ASP A 125 -7.51 1.52 -19.58
N LYS A 126 -8.09 0.32 -19.57
CA LYS A 126 -8.59 -0.31 -18.33
C LYS A 126 -7.43 -0.67 -17.39
N LEU A 127 -6.36 -1.25 -17.93
CA LEU A 127 -5.15 -1.58 -17.16
C LEU A 127 -4.46 -0.32 -16.67
N LEU A 128 -4.34 0.71 -17.51
CA LEU A 128 -3.77 2.00 -17.12
C LEU A 128 -4.62 2.71 -16.04
N ALA A 129 -5.94 2.64 -16.14
CA ALA A 129 -6.85 3.17 -15.12
C ALA A 129 -6.67 2.45 -13.77
N ARG A 130 -6.51 1.12 -13.79
CA ARG A 130 -6.19 0.33 -12.59
C ARG A 130 -4.87 0.78 -11.96
N LEU A 131 -3.81 0.93 -12.75
CA LEU A 131 -2.52 1.44 -12.26
C LEU A 131 -2.65 2.83 -11.62
N ASN A 132 -3.38 3.74 -12.26
CA ASN A 132 -3.60 5.11 -11.76
C ASN A 132 -4.32 5.13 -10.40
N SER A 133 -5.26 4.22 -10.16
CA SER A 133 -6.13 4.21 -8.97
C SER A 133 -5.64 3.31 -7.85
N HIS A 134 -4.69 2.41 -8.11
CA HIS A 134 -4.32 1.37 -7.16
C HIS A 134 -3.72 1.90 -5.85
N LEU A 135 -4.30 1.46 -4.74
CA LEU A 135 -3.98 1.98 -3.41
C LEU A 135 -2.52 1.70 -3.00
N TYR A 136 -2.00 0.50 -3.31
CA TYR A 136 -0.62 0.13 -2.99
C TYR A 136 0.38 1.07 -3.66
N PHE A 137 0.21 1.32 -4.96
CA PHE A 137 1.05 2.25 -5.72
C PHE A 137 0.98 3.68 -5.16
N ARG A 138 -0.23 4.18 -4.91
CA ARG A 138 -0.46 5.52 -4.37
C ARG A 138 0.13 5.69 -2.97
N LYS A 139 0.04 4.66 -2.12
CA LYS A 139 0.69 4.66 -0.79
C LYS A 139 2.22 4.69 -0.91
N ALA A 140 2.80 3.88 -1.80
CA ALA A 140 4.26 3.88 -2.02
C ALA A 140 4.75 5.25 -2.50
N ARG A 141 4.06 5.88 -3.45
CA ARG A 141 4.36 7.24 -3.92
C ARG A 141 4.23 8.28 -2.80
N THR A 142 3.15 8.24 -2.04
CA THR A 142 2.92 9.14 -0.91
C THR A 142 4.03 9.03 0.12
N GLU A 143 4.42 7.82 0.48
CA GLU A 143 5.46 7.60 1.47
C GLU A 143 6.83 8.06 0.96
N TYR A 144 7.14 7.86 -0.31
CA TYR A 144 8.34 8.40 -0.95
C TYR A 144 8.45 9.92 -0.74
N PHE A 145 7.41 10.67 -1.12
CA PHE A 145 7.43 12.12 -0.98
C PHE A 145 7.35 12.61 0.48
N LYS A 146 6.72 11.84 1.38
CA LYS A 146 6.78 12.13 2.82
C LYS A 146 8.22 12.03 3.34
N GLN A 147 8.95 10.97 2.98
CA GLN A 147 10.34 10.83 3.39
C GLN A 147 11.18 12.00 2.87
N LEU A 148 11.06 12.36 1.60
CA LEU A 148 11.77 13.51 1.05
C LEU A 148 11.41 14.83 1.73
N ALA A 149 10.13 15.04 2.07
CA ALA A 149 9.68 16.25 2.76
C ALA A 149 10.24 16.40 4.18
N THR A 150 10.69 15.31 4.81
CA THR A 150 11.38 15.39 6.13
C THR A 150 12.81 15.87 6.04
N CYS A 151 13.43 15.81 4.86
CA CYS A 151 14.82 16.17 4.61
C CYS A 151 14.91 17.59 4.07
N LYS A 152 15.17 18.55 4.95
CA LYS A 152 15.25 19.98 4.61
C LYS A 152 16.41 20.31 3.67
N GLU A 153 17.40 19.44 3.58
CA GLU A 153 18.55 19.57 2.70
C GLU A 153 18.19 19.37 1.23
N ILE A 154 17.08 18.70 0.91
CA ILE A 154 16.66 18.47 -0.47
C ILE A 154 15.95 19.71 -1.01
N LYS A 155 16.48 20.26 -2.10
CA LYS A 155 15.90 21.36 -2.86
C LYS A 155 14.88 20.85 -3.88
N SER A 156 15.28 19.85 -4.66
CA SER A 156 14.43 19.24 -5.68
C SER A 156 14.78 17.76 -5.92
N VAL A 157 13.87 17.05 -6.53
CA VAL A 157 14.12 15.73 -7.12
C VAL A 157 13.86 15.79 -8.62
N SER A 158 14.79 15.29 -9.39
CA SER A 158 14.66 15.24 -10.84
C SER A 158 14.89 13.82 -11.37
N ILE A 159 14.33 13.55 -12.54
CA ILE A 159 14.34 12.25 -13.16
C ILE A 159 14.76 12.39 -14.60
N LYS A 160 15.60 11.46 -15.03
CA LYS A 160 16.06 11.38 -16.40
C LYS A 160 16.11 9.92 -16.85
N HIS A 161 15.64 9.68 -18.05
CA HIS A 161 15.73 8.39 -18.72
C HIS A 161 16.90 8.42 -19.71
N ASN A 162 17.75 7.41 -19.68
CA ASN A 162 18.78 7.08 -20.66
C ASN A 162 19.90 8.08 -20.98
N ASN A 163 20.09 9.17 -20.27
CA ASN A 163 21.24 10.05 -20.58
C ASN A 163 21.85 10.64 -19.30
N PHE A 164 22.91 10.00 -18.83
CA PHE A 164 23.59 10.41 -17.59
C PHE A 164 24.63 11.52 -17.80
N ASP A 165 24.98 11.83 -19.05
CA ASP A 165 26.08 12.76 -19.33
C ASP A 165 25.65 14.22 -19.14
N ASN A 166 24.35 14.50 -19.13
CA ASN A 166 23.82 15.82 -18.87
C ASN A 166 22.68 15.81 -17.83
N PRO A 167 23.00 15.78 -16.51
CA PRO A 167 21.98 15.85 -15.46
C PRO A 167 21.28 17.21 -15.40
N GLU A 168 21.84 18.26 -16.02
CA GLU A 168 21.29 19.61 -15.99
C GLU A 168 20.00 19.77 -16.80
N ASN A 169 19.66 18.80 -17.64
CA ASN A 169 18.42 18.81 -18.42
C ASN A 169 17.57 17.57 -18.10
N PRO A 170 16.89 17.54 -16.95
CA PRO A 170 16.04 16.41 -16.55
C PRO A 170 14.77 16.32 -17.40
N ASP A 171 14.24 15.12 -17.57
CA ASP A 171 12.92 14.90 -18.19
C ASP A 171 11.80 15.50 -17.35
N PHE A 172 11.98 15.47 -16.02
CA PHE A 172 11.02 16.01 -15.08
C PHE A 172 11.69 16.39 -13.75
N GLN A 173 11.28 17.52 -13.16
CA GLN A 173 11.79 18.02 -11.89
C GLN A 173 10.64 18.45 -10.97
N ILE A 174 10.78 18.15 -9.68
CA ILE A 174 9.84 18.52 -8.64
C ILE A 174 10.59 19.25 -7.53
N GLU A 175 10.21 20.49 -7.27
CA GLU A 175 10.74 21.27 -6.17
C GLU A 175 10.21 20.76 -4.82
N SER A 176 11.01 20.88 -3.77
CA SER A 176 10.64 20.41 -2.41
C SER A 176 9.36 21.06 -1.88
N THR A 177 9.09 22.30 -2.28
CA THR A 177 7.84 23.01 -1.95
C THR A 177 6.60 22.34 -2.54
N SER A 178 6.76 21.55 -3.59
CA SER A 178 5.68 20.83 -4.28
C SER A 178 5.49 19.40 -3.78
N PHE A 179 6.37 18.88 -2.91
CA PHE A 179 6.26 17.49 -2.41
C PHE A 179 4.92 17.22 -1.72
N VAL A 180 4.38 18.21 -1.02
CA VAL A 180 3.06 18.13 -0.36
C VAL A 180 1.93 17.77 -1.33
N ASN A 181 2.04 18.14 -2.60
CA ASN A 181 1.03 17.83 -3.61
C ASN A 181 0.98 16.32 -3.97
N TYR A 182 2.04 15.57 -3.63
CA TYR A 182 2.14 14.12 -3.86
C TYR A 182 1.75 13.30 -2.63
N ILE A 183 1.56 13.95 -1.48
CA ILE A 183 1.20 13.30 -0.22
C ILE A 183 -0.32 13.22 -0.14
N GLU A 184 -0.83 12.00 -0.22
CA GLU A 184 -2.26 11.73 -0.12
C GLU A 184 -2.61 11.22 1.29
N THR A 185 -3.80 11.57 1.77
CA THR A 185 -4.34 11.01 3.01
C THR A 185 -5.17 9.79 2.66
N PHE A 186 -4.80 8.65 3.20
CA PHE A 186 -5.56 7.41 3.05
C PHE A 186 -6.27 7.12 4.36
N VAL A 187 -7.58 7.07 4.29
CA VAL A 187 -8.39 6.58 5.42
C VAL A 187 -8.52 5.07 5.23
N PRO A 188 -8.06 4.24 6.18
CA PRO A 188 -8.26 2.80 6.10
C PRO A 188 -9.75 2.50 6.01
N GLU A 189 -10.12 1.55 5.17
CA GLU A 189 -11.50 1.09 5.12
C GLU A 189 -11.79 0.28 6.37
N THR A 190 -12.73 0.75 7.16
CA THR A 190 -13.16 0.05 8.37
C THR A 190 -14.27 -0.93 8.01
N LYS A 191 -14.01 -2.21 8.23
CA LYS A 191 -14.99 -3.28 8.08
C LYS A 191 -15.53 -3.68 9.44
N ILE A 192 -16.79 -4.04 9.46
CA ILE A 192 -17.47 -4.56 10.65
C ILE A 192 -18.11 -5.89 10.30
N GLU A 193 -17.78 -6.91 11.04
CA GLU A 193 -18.42 -8.23 10.95
C GLU A 193 -19.25 -8.48 12.22
N ASP A 194 -20.54 -8.67 12.03
CA ASP A 194 -21.46 -9.09 13.10
C ASP A 194 -21.39 -10.61 13.27
N HIS A 195 -21.44 -11.07 14.52
CA HIS A 195 -21.36 -12.50 14.86
C HIS A 195 -20.04 -13.16 14.39
N ALA A 196 -18.93 -12.41 14.46
CA ALA A 196 -17.61 -12.98 14.23
C ALA A 196 -17.25 -13.95 15.37
N LYS A 197 -16.91 -15.19 15.03
CA LYS A 197 -16.42 -16.18 16.00
C LYS A 197 -14.91 -16.05 16.12
N LEU A 198 -14.44 -15.65 17.30
CA LEU A 198 -13.04 -15.39 17.61
C LEU A 198 -12.58 -16.33 18.72
N TYR A 199 -11.70 -17.27 18.42
CA TYR A 199 -11.12 -18.19 19.39
C TYR A 199 -10.06 -17.47 20.23
N ILE A 200 -10.09 -17.67 21.55
CA ILE A 200 -9.17 -17.02 22.48
C ILE A 200 -7.93 -17.89 22.67
N VAL A 201 -6.76 -17.36 22.32
CA VAL A 201 -5.46 -18.01 22.51
C VAL A 201 -4.82 -17.55 23.83
N SER A 202 -4.91 -16.24 24.14
CA SER A 202 -4.37 -15.70 25.38
C SER A 202 -5.24 -14.54 25.86
N PRO A 203 -6.04 -14.74 26.91
CA PRO A 203 -6.80 -13.66 27.53
C PRO A 203 -5.88 -12.74 28.33
N VAL A 204 -6.27 -11.46 28.46
CA VAL A 204 -5.55 -10.50 29.30
C VAL A 204 -6.32 -10.26 30.59
N ILE A 205 -5.77 -10.77 31.68
CA ILE A 205 -6.38 -10.70 33.02
C ILE A 205 -5.85 -9.53 33.86
N VAL A 206 -4.93 -8.72 33.31
CA VAL A 206 -4.30 -7.60 34.05
C VAL A 206 -5.25 -6.39 34.05
N LYS A 207 -5.55 -5.88 35.25
CA LYS A 207 -6.38 -4.68 35.44
C LYS A 207 -5.66 -3.41 34.99
N GLY A 208 -6.35 -2.51 34.36
CA GLY A 208 -5.97 -1.11 34.22
C GLY A 208 -5.24 -0.67 32.95
N LYS A 209 -5.00 -1.54 31.95
CA LYS A 209 -4.42 -1.13 30.65
C LYS A 209 -5.13 -1.79 29.49
N SER A 210 -5.27 -1.06 28.38
CA SER A 210 -5.69 -1.62 27.10
C SER A 210 -4.55 -2.48 26.55
N ILE A 211 -4.58 -3.77 26.91
CA ILE A 211 -3.60 -4.75 26.43
C ILE A 211 -4.30 -5.59 25.38
N LYS A 212 -3.61 -5.80 24.25
CA LYS A 212 -4.15 -6.60 23.15
C LYS A 212 -4.20 -8.08 23.55
N TRP A 213 -5.35 -8.67 23.36
CA TRP A 213 -5.58 -10.11 23.50
C TRP A 213 -5.02 -10.83 22.28
N LYS A 214 -4.73 -12.11 22.42
CA LYS A 214 -4.38 -12.97 21.28
C LYS A 214 -5.50 -13.95 21.01
N GLY A 215 -5.84 -14.12 19.75
CA GLY A 215 -6.87 -15.06 19.31
C GLY A 215 -6.65 -15.54 17.89
N ASN A 216 -7.49 -16.47 17.47
CA ASN A 216 -7.52 -16.96 16.10
C ASN A 216 -8.87 -16.61 15.46
N TYR A 217 -8.80 -15.93 14.33
CA TYR A 217 -9.95 -15.50 13.55
C TYR A 217 -9.81 -16.02 12.12
N LYS A 218 -10.77 -16.84 11.68
CA LYS A 218 -10.78 -17.49 10.36
C LYS A 218 -9.45 -18.18 10.01
N GLY A 219 -8.82 -18.84 11.01
CA GLY A 219 -7.56 -19.57 10.85
C GLY A 219 -6.29 -18.70 10.97
N GLN A 220 -6.42 -17.40 11.17
CA GLN A 220 -5.29 -16.49 11.35
C GLN A 220 -5.14 -16.06 12.81
N ASP A 221 -3.92 -16.09 13.30
CA ASP A 221 -3.58 -15.58 14.61
C ASP A 221 -3.54 -14.05 14.58
N ILE A 222 -4.35 -13.43 15.44
CA ILE A 222 -4.50 -11.97 15.50
C ILE A 222 -4.30 -11.45 16.92
N ASN A 223 -3.88 -10.18 17.01
CA ASN A 223 -3.95 -9.40 18.24
C ASN A 223 -5.15 -8.45 18.14
N PHE A 224 -5.98 -8.41 19.17
CA PHE A 224 -7.19 -7.60 19.18
C PHE A 224 -7.42 -6.92 20.51
N GLU A 225 -8.19 -5.85 20.49
CA GLU A 225 -8.60 -5.09 21.67
C GLU A 225 -10.08 -5.34 21.96
N ILE A 226 -10.44 -5.55 23.24
CA ILE A 226 -11.83 -5.63 23.66
C ILE A 226 -12.31 -4.27 24.13
N MET A 227 -13.22 -3.67 23.35
CA MET A 227 -13.87 -2.40 23.67
C MET A 227 -15.13 -2.61 24.53
N ALA A 228 -15.73 -3.80 24.53
CA ALA A 228 -16.86 -4.20 25.36
C ALA A 228 -16.48 -4.18 26.85
N GLY A 229 -16.75 -3.05 27.51
CA GLY A 229 -16.24 -2.76 28.85
C GLY A 229 -16.72 -3.75 29.92
N GLN A 230 -17.99 -4.15 29.86
CA GLN A 230 -18.58 -5.10 30.82
C GLN A 230 -17.90 -6.47 30.71
N PHE A 231 -17.85 -7.06 29.50
CA PHE A 231 -17.20 -8.33 29.25
C PHE A 231 -15.74 -8.31 29.69
N ARG A 232 -15.02 -7.22 29.37
CA ARG A 232 -13.62 -7.05 29.79
C ARG A 232 -13.49 -7.06 31.33
N THR A 233 -14.39 -6.40 32.03
CA THR A 233 -14.38 -6.35 33.50
C THR A 233 -14.66 -7.72 34.10
N GLU A 234 -15.65 -8.45 33.59
CA GLU A 234 -16.00 -9.80 34.03
C GLU A 234 -14.83 -10.77 33.82
N ALA A 235 -14.17 -10.69 32.65
CA ALA A 235 -12.96 -11.46 32.33
C ALA A 235 -11.80 -11.13 33.30
N GLN A 236 -11.57 -9.85 33.58
CA GLN A 236 -10.51 -9.40 34.49
C GLN A 236 -10.78 -9.73 35.96
N ASN A 237 -12.03 -9.91 36.34
CA ASN A 237 -12.43 -10.35 37.67
C ASN A 237 -12.46 -11.86 37.83
N ALA A 238 -12.04 -12.63 36.79
CA ALA A 238 -12.12 -14.08 36.73
C ALA A 238 -13.57 -14.64 36.87
N GLU A 239 -14.58 -13.85 36.50
CA GLU A 239 -15.97 -14.27 36.41
C GLU A 239 -16.25 -15.11 35.16
N ILE A 240 -15.36 -14.99 34.15
CA ILE A 240 -15.38 -15.79 32.92
C ILE A 240 -14.20 -16.76 32.93
N GLU A 241 -14.50 -18.04 32.81
CA GLU A 241 -13.50 -19.08 32.73
C GLU A 241 -13.07 -19.30 31.27
N PHE A 242 -11.77 -19.21 31.01
CA PHE A 242 -11.17 -19.50 29.70
C PHE A 242 -10.49 -20.88 29.74
N ARG A 243 -10.86 -21.73 28.78
CA ARG A 243 -10.32 -23.08 28.60
C ARG A 243 -9.82 -23.24 27.17
N THR A 244 -9.17 -24.35 26.88
CA THR A 244 -8.84 -24.72 25.50
C THR A 244 -10.11 -24.76 24.66
N GLY A 245 -10.12 -24.12 23.50
CA GLY A 245 -11.29 -24.01 22.63
C GLY A 245 -12.27 -22.89 23.00
N SER A 246 -11.97 -22.07 24.03
CA SER A 246 -12.81 -20.90 24.34
C SER A 246 -12.89 -19.94 23.17
N TYR A 247 -14.10 -19.42 22.92
CA TYR A 247 -14.37 -18.45 21.88
C TYR A 247 -15.34 -17.37 22.36
N ILE A 248 -15.35 -16.27 21.62
CA ILE A 248 -16.38 -15.23 21.74
C ILE A 248 -17.12 -15.09 20.40
N ASP A 249 -18.44 -14.86 20.50
CA ASP A 249 -19.29 -14.37 19.41
C ASP A 249 -19.42 -12.87 19.57
N CYS A 250 -18.94 -12.10 18.59
CA CYS A 250 -18.75 -10.68 18.77
C CYS A 250 -19.02 -9.86 17.52
N LYS A 251 -19.20 -8.57 17.73
CA LYS A 251 -19.11 -7.56 16.68
C LYS A 251 -17.66 -7.13 16.55
N LEU A 252 -17.01 -7.59 15.46
CA LEU A 252 -15.61 -7.37 15.21
C LEU A 252 -15.42 -6.26 14.18
N GLN A 253 -14.64 -5.26 14.55
CA GLN A 253 -14.17 -4.19 13.66
C GLN A 253 -12.71 -4.44 13.31
N PHE A 254 -12.34 -4.23 12.05
CA PHE A 254 -10.95 -4.26 11.60
C PHE A 254 -10.73 -3.29 10.45
N GLU A 255 -9.49 -2.84 10.28
CA GLU A 255 -9.08 -2.06 9.13
C GLU A 255 -8.65 -2.98 8.00
N GLU A 256 -9.23 -2.78 6.81
CA GLU A 256 -8.87 -3.51 5.61
C GLU A 256 -7.92 -2.67 4.75
N THR A 257 -6.80 -3.28 4.37
CA THR A 257 -5.85 -2.76 3.40
C THR A 257 -5.52 -3.87 2.42
N PHE A 258 -4.74 -3.57 1.39
CA PHE A 258 -4.38 -4.58 0.38
C PHE A 258 -2.86 -4.60 0.21
N ASP A 259 -2.32 -5.79 -0.05
CA ASP A 259 -0.92 -5.97 -0.44
C ASP A 259 -0.71 -5.69 -1.94
N GLU A 260 0.49 -5.99 -2.44
CA GLU A 260 0.85 -5.81 -3.85
C GLU A 260 0.12 -6.76 -4.81
N ASP A 261 -0.43 -7.86 -4.27
CA ASP A 261 -1.22 -8.85 -5.00
C ASP A 261 -2.72 -8.63 -4.91
N GLU A 262 -3.14 -7.49 -4.31
CA GLU A 262 -4.55 -7.17 -4.02
C GLU A 262 -5.20 -8.13 -3.01
N ASN A 263 -4.38 -8.88 -2.23
CA ASN A 263 -4.93 -9.67 -1.15
C ASN A 263 -5.29 -8.77 0.03
N PRO A 264 -6.45 -8.98 0.66
CA PRO A 264 -6.84 -8.18 1.80
C PRO A 264 -5.93 -8.44 3.01
N LEU A 265 -5.42 -7.37 3.58
CA LEU A 265 -4.68 -7.36 4.84
C LEU A 265 -5.54 -6.70 5.91
N HIS A 266 -5.87 -7.44 6.94
CA HIS A 266 -6.67 -6.94 8.05
C HIS A 266 -5.76 -6.57 9.23
N LYS A 267 -6.02 -5.40 9.81
CA LYS A 267 -5.25 -4.85 10.94
C LYS A 267 -6.18 -4.19 11.95
N GLU A 268 -5.62 -3.81 13.10
CA GLU A 268 -6.32 -3.03 14.14
C GLU A 268 -7.67 -3.65 14.55
N TYR A 269 -7.65 -4.95 14.87
CA TYR A 269 -8.86 -5.65 15.30
C TYR A 269 -9.37 -5.15 16.63
N LYS A 270 -10.66 -4.76 16.69
CA LYS A 270 -11.36 -4.30 17.87
C LYS A 270 -12.70 -5.04 18.04
N VAL A 271 -12.87 -5.66 19.18
CA VAL A 271 -14.15 -6.27 19.57
C VAL A 271 -15.01 -5.19 20.18
N LEU A 272 -16.02 -4.73 19.44
CA LEU A 272 -16.92 -3.65 19.88
C LEU A 272 -17.97 -4.15 20.86
N ILE A 273 -18.55 -5.31 20.59
CA ILE A 273 -19.61 -5.93 21.39
C ILE A 273 -19.29 -7.42 21.48
N VAL A 274 -19.49 -8.02 22.64
CA VAL A 274 -19.50 -9.46 22.83
C VAL A 274 -20.94 -9.90 23.03
N TYR A 275 -21.47 -10.70 22.11
CA TYR A 275 -22.83 -11.23 22.18
C TYR A 275 -22.92 -12.45 23.07
N GLY A 276 -21.88 -13.25 23.06
CA GLY A 276 -21.75 -14.42 23.89
C GLY A 276 -20.35 -14.99 23.89
N TYR A 277 -20.11 -15.97 24.72
CA TYR A 277 -18.85 -16.67 24.82
C TYR A 277 -19.11 -18.13 25.18
N GLY A 278 -18.15 -18.97 24.89
CA GLY A 278 -18.29 -20.39 25.18
C GLY A 278 -17.03 -21.20 24.92
N TYR A 279 -17.14 -22.49 25.13
CA TYR A 279 -16.16 -23.50 24.78
C TYR A 279 -16.90 -24.80 24.40
N ASP A 280 -16.40 -25.55 23.45
CA ASP A 280 -17.09 -26.70 22.89
C ASP A 280 -18.54 -26.38 22.51
N ASP A 281 -19.52 -27.13 23.03
CA ASP A 281 -20.97 -26.93 22.81
C ASP A 281 -21.63 -26.00 23.85
N ASN A 282 -20.88 -25.51 24.83
CA ASN A 282 -21.41 -24.61 25.84
C ASN A 282 -21.35 -23.17 25.35
N TYR A 283 -22.50 -22.50 25.39
CA TYR A 283 -22.63 -21.09 25.01
C TYR A 283 -23.33 -20.29 26.10
N THR A 284 -22.76 -19.19 26.52
CA THR A 284 -23.32 -18.24 27.48
C THR A 284 -23.58 -16.91 26.78
N GLU A 285 -24.84 -16.51 26.73
CA GLU A 285 -25.23 -15.22 26.13
C GLU A 285 -24.97 -14.08 27.11
N THR A 286 -24.31 -13.02 26.68
CA THR A 286 -24.10 -11.81 27.48
C THR A 286 -25.38 -10.96 27.61
N LEU A 287 -25.38 -9.94 28.49
CA LEU A 287 -26.47 -8.97 28.55
C LEU A 287 -26.63 -8.18 27.23
N GLU A 288 -25.53 -7.87 26.55
CA GLU A 288 -25.55 -7.19 25.25
C GLU A 288 -26.11 -8.09 24.15
N GLY A 289 -25.79 -9.38 24.17
CA GLY A 289 -26.37 -10.38 23.27
C GLY A 289 -27.90 -10.49 23.48
N LYS A 290 -28.34 -10.60 24.72
CA LYS A 290 -29.76 -10.64 25.05
C LYS A 290 -30.54 -9.41 24.58
N LYS A 291 -29.98 -8.21 24.79
CA LYS A 291 -30.57 -6.96 24.28
C LYS A 291 -30.71 -7.00 22.77
N LYS A 292 -29.64 -7.33 22.02
CA LYS A 292 -29.68 -7.39 20.57
C LYS A 292 -30.72 -8.39 20.03
N ARG A 293 -30.84 -9.54 20.68
CA ARG A 293 -31.85 -10.56 20.34
C ARG A 293 -33.26 -10.04 20.52
N ILE A 294 -33.52 -9.32 21.63
CA ILE A 294 -34.83 -8.70 21.92
C ILE A 294 -35.14 -7.62 20.89
N ASP A 295 -34.17 -6.72 20.60
CA ASP A 295 -34.34 -5.64 19.60
C ASP A 295 -34.69 -6.18 18.22
N LYS A 296 -34.06 -7.32 17.80
CA LYS A 296 -34.42 -7.99 16.57
C LYS A 296 -35.79 -8.64 16.54
N SER A 297 -36.35 -8.98 17.70
CA SER A 297 -37.69 -9.60 17.83
C SER A 297 -38.82 -8.58 17.94
N LEU A 298 -38.49 -7.30 18.15
CA LEU A 298 -39.49 -6.23 18.19
C LEU A 298 -39.83 -5.86 16.71
N PRO A 299 -41.14 -5.83 16.34
CA PRO A 299 -41.53 -5.37 15.01
C PRO A 299 -41.08 -3.93 14.82
N THR A 300 -40.44 -3.64 13.71
CA THR A 300 -40.10 -2.27 13.34
C THR A 300 -41.40 -1.52 13.01
N LEU A 301 -41.43 -0.22 13.30
CA LEU A 301 -42.56 0.65 13.00
C LEU A 301 -42.97 0.61 11.50
N PHE A 302 -42.15 0.06 10.66
CA PHE A 302 -42.33 -0.03 9.20
C PHE A 302 -42.82 -1.40 8.69
N ASP A 303 -42.83 -2.43 9.56
CA ASP A 303 -43.30 -3.78 9.16
C ASP A 303 -44.82 -3.85 8.96
N ASN A 304 -45.55 -2.78 9.34
CA ASN A 304 -47.02 -2.69 9.21
C ASN A 304 -47.49 -1.75 8.09
N LEU A 305 -46.63 -1.35 7.16
CA LEU A 305 -46.97 -0.42 6.07
C LEU A 305 -47.36 -1.09 4.73
N GLU A 306 -47.37 -2.43 4.66
CA GLU A 306 -47.78 -3.14 3.43
C GLU A 306 -49.29 -3.46 3.35
N ASP A 307 -50.12 -3.03 4.33
CA ASP A 307 -51.57 -3.28 4.34
C ASP A 307 -52.42 -1.98 4.21
N TRP A 308 -51.98 -1.00 3.42
CA TRP A 308 -52.84 0.14 3.06
C TRP A 308 -52.75 0.45 1.59
#